data_b4ebaf26dc3c67a716157c1b6115becf
#
_entry.id   b4ebaf26dc3c67a716157c1b6115becf
#
_cell.length_a   1.000
_cell.length_b   1.000
_cell.length_c   1.000
_cell.angle_alpha   90.00
_cell.angle_beta   90.00
_cell.angle_gamma   90.00
#
_symmetry.space_group_name_H-M   'P 1'
#
loop_
_entity.id
_entity.type
_entity.pdbx_description
1 polymer ?
#
loop_
_entity_poly.entity_id
_entity_poly.type
_entity_poly.pdbx_seq_one_letter_code
_entity_poly.pdbx_strand_id
1 'polypeptide(L)'
;MDDELIGWCVLATRAACLRMTAGHLKSLQDSVGQARHLPARLAWDRKATAHAQIFNLLADVITDRPVPAALLTEAVGAIHQLMVTVGPGADGLILSSRQRLLALIRAGDADGAAAEMERHLRGLHFMWRLVRSSVPRGIAV
;
A
#
# COMPACT_ATOMS: atom_id res chain seq x y z
N MET A 1 -7.42 -10.26 0.64
CA MET A 1 -6.00 -10.29 1.08
C MET A 1 -5.96 -10.99 2.42
N ASP A 2 -5.18 -12.03 2.55
CA ASP A 2 -5.11 -12.79 3.78
C ASP A 2 -4.06 -12.25 4.77
N ASP A 3 -4.09 -12.78 5.99
CA ASP A 3 -3.19 -12.35 7.06
C ASP A 3 -1.71 -12.63 6.73
N GLU A 4 -1.43 -13.66 5.95
CA GLU A 4 -0.07 -13.99 5.54
C GLU A 4 0.53 -12.90 4.64
N LEU A 5 -0.20 -12.46 3.62
CA LEU A 5 0.24 -11.38 2.73
C LEU A 5 0.40 -10.06 3.49
N ILE A 6 -0.50 -9.74 4.41
CA ILE A 6 -0.37 -8.56 5.27
C ILE A 6 0.91 -8.68 6.11
N GLY A 7 1.15 -9.83 6.73
CA GLY A 7 2.36 -10.07 7.51
C GLY A 7 3.64 -9.88 6.71
N TRP A 8 3.69 -10.36 5.46
CA TRP A 8 4.84 -10.14 4.57
C TRP A 8 5.07 -8.67 4.27
N CYS A 9 4.00 -7.91 3.99
CA CYS A 9 4.11 -6.46 3.73
C CYS A 9 4.60 -5.70 4.96
N VAL A 10 4.15 -6.09 6.14
CA VAL A 10 4.58 -5.48 7.42
C VAL A 10 6.06 -5.73 7.67
N LEU A 11 6.52 -6.97 7.51
CA LEU A 11 7.93 -7.33 7.66
C LEU A 11 8.81 -6.62 6.63
N ALA A 12 8.36 -6.55 5.38
CA ALA A 12 9.07 -5.86 4.31
C ALA A 12 9.20 -4.36 4.62
N THR A 13 8.16 -3.73 5.12
CA THR A 13 8.18 -2.31 5.50
C THR A 13 9.18 -2.05 6.61
N ARG A 14 9.18 -2.89 7.65
CA ARG A 14 10.13 -2.77 8.75
C ARG A 14 11.58 -2.92 8.29
N ALA A 15 11.83 -3.95 7.50
CA ALA A 15 13.16 -4.21 6.96
C ALA A 15 13.64 -3.09 6.04
N ALA A 16 12.76 -2.57 5.18
CA ALA A 16 13.09 -1.45 4.30
C ALA A 16 13.42 -0.19 5.09
N CYS A 17 12.64 0.12 6.14
CA CYS A 17 12.91 1.29 6.98
C CYS A 17 14.31 1.24 7.60
N LEU A 18 14.76 0.06 8.05
CA LEU A 18 16.08 -0.13 8.64
C LEU A 18 17.23 0.03 7.63
N ARG A 19 16.94 -0.08 6.33
CA ARG A 19 17.94 -0.01 5.26
C ARG A 19 17.75 1.19 4.34
N MET A 20 16.85 2.08 4.69
CA MET A 20 16.50 3.23 3.86
C MET A 20 17.68 4.18 3.69
N THR A 21 18.06 4.48 2.46
CA THR A 21 19.00 5.55 2.14
C THR A 21 18.25 6.85 1.82
N ALA A 22 18.96 7.96 1.77
CA ALA A 22 18.37 9.24 1.35
C ALA A 22 17.79 9.16 -0.08
N GLY A 23 18.46 8.42 -0.98
CA GLY A 23 17.98 8.21 -2.34
C GLY A 23 16.70 7.39 -2.38
N HIS A 24 16.61 6.32 -1.60
CA HIS A 24 15.39 5.52 -1.47
C HIS A 24 14.23 6.35 -0.93
N LEU A 25 14.48 7.14 0.11
CA LEU A 25 13.44 8.00 0.70
C LEU A 25 12.93 9.02 -0.32
N LYS A 26 13.83 9.62 -1.11
CA LYS A 26 13.44 10.54 -2.18
C LYS A 26 12.55 9.86 -3.20
N SER A 27 12.89 8.65 -3.62
CA SER A 27 12.07 7.88 -4.58
C SER A 27 10.66 7.59 -4.02
N LEU A 28 10.56 7.27 -2.74
CA LEU A 28 9.27 7.09 -2.07
C LEU A 28 8.45 8.38 -2.04
N GLN A 29 9.08 9.49 -1.67
CA GLN A 29 8.44 10.79 -1.64
C GLN A 29 7.93 11.21 -3.01
N ASP A 30 8.74 11.02 -4.05
CA ASP A 30 8.37 11.33 -5.43
C ASP A 30 7.19 10.48 -5.89
N SER A 31 7.19 9.19 -5.57
CA SER A 31 6.10 8.27 -5.91
C SER A 31 4.78 8.67 -5.23
N VAL A 32 4.82 9.00 -3.94
CA VAL A 32 3.63 9.46 -3.21
C VAL A 32 3.12 10.79 -3.80
N GLY A 33 4.02 11.70 -4.14
CA GLY A 33 3.67 12.97 -4.79
C GLY A 33 3.01 12.78 -6.15
N GLN A 34 3.51 11.87 -6.99
CA GLN A 34 2.92 11.56 -8.27
C GLN A 34 1.49 10.99 -8.11
N ALA A 35 1.31 10.04 -7.19
CA ALA A 35 0.00 9.48 -6.91
C ALA A 35 -1.00 10.55 -6.43
N ARG A 36 -0.53 11.47 -5.58
CA ARG A 36 -1.34 12.56 -5.04
C ARG A 36 -1.93 13.46 -6.13
N HIS A 37 -1.18 13.73 -7.19
CA HIS A 37 -1.59 14.64 -8.26
C HIS A 37 -2.53 14.01 -9.29
N LEU A 38 -2.70 12.70 -9.31
CA LEU A 38 -3.64 12.06 -10.22
C LEU A 38 -5.08 12.28 -9.74
N PRO A 39 -6.04 12.56 -10.66
CA PRO A 39 -7.44 12.76 -10.27
C PRO A 39 -8.08 11.43 -9.87
N ALA A 40 -8.66 11.38 -8.66
CA ALA A 40 -9.23 10.15 -8.12
C ALA A 40 -10.47 9.68 -8.90
N ARG A 41 -11.37 10.61 -9.24
CA ARG A 41 -12.66 10.24 -9.87
C ARG A 41 -12.56 9.87 -11.35
N LEU A 42 -11.64 10.51 -12.08
CA LEU A 42 -11.52 10.34 -13.53
C LEU A 42 -10.54 9.24 -13.92
N ALA A 43 -9.61 8.89 -13.05
CA ALA A 43 -8.52 7.97 -13.35
C ALA A 43 -8.17 7.08 -12.16
N TRP A 44 -9.18 6.56 -11.46
CA TRP A 44 -8.95 5.79 -10.23
C TRP A 44 -8.06 4.58 -10.44
N ASP A 45 -8.24 3.82 -11.53
CA ASP A 45 -7.39 2.66 -11.82
C ASP A 45 -5.91 3.06 -11.93
N ARG A 46 -5.62 4.13 -12.64
CA ARG A 46 -4.26 4.68 -12.76
C ARG A 46 -3.73 5.17 -11.42
N LYS A 47 -4.57 5.85 -10.65
CA LYS A 47 -4.19 6.34 -9.32
C LYS A 47 -3.95 5.21 -8.34
N ALA A 48 -4.76 4.16 -8.38
CA ALA A 48 -4.55 2.95 -7.57
C ALA A 48 -3.23 2.27 -7.94
N THR A 49 -2.88 2.18 -9.22
CA THR A 49 -1.58 1.69 -9.68
C THR A 49 -0.44 2.54 -9.12
N ALA A 50 -0.58 3.87 -9.16
CA ALA A 50 0.41 4.79 -8.60
C ALA A 50 0.54 4.63 -7.07
N HIS A 51 -0.56 4.48 -6.36
CA HIS A 51 -0.54 4.21 -4.92
C HIS A 51 0.14 2.88 -4.56
N ALA A 52 0.01 1.87 -5.41
CA ALA A 52 0.62 0.56 -5.20
C ALA A 52 2.13 0.56 -5.48
N GLN A 53 2.66 1.56 -6.18
CA GLN A 53 4.07 1.64 -6.53
C GLN A 53 5.00 1.67 -5.32
N ILE A 54 4.54 2.18 -4.18
CA ILE A 54 5.33 2.23 -2.95
C ILE A 54 5.78 0.82 -2.51
N PHE A 55 4.98 -0.21 -2.75
CA PHE A 55 5.32 -1.58 -2.38
C PHE A 55 6.49 -2.11 -3.22
N ASN A 56 6.55 -1.77 -4.50
CA ASN A 56 7.69 -2.10 -5.36
C ASN A 56 8.97 -1.40 -4.89
N LEU A 57 8.86 -0.13 -4.51
CA LEU A 57 10.01 0.64 -4.02
C LEU A 57 10.53 0.11 -2.68
N LEU A 58 9.63 -0.27 -1.77
CA LEU A 58 10.03 -0.91 -0.51
C LEU A 58 10.73 -2.25 -0.76
N ALA A 59 10.24 -3.03 -1.72
CA ALA A 59 10.87 -4.28 -2.12
C ALA A 59 12.28 -4.07 -2.66
N ASP A 60 12.50 -3.02 -3.44
CA ASP A 60 13.83 -2.70 -3.99
C ASP A 60 14.86 -2.37 -2.90
N VAL A 61 14.43 -1.83 -1.77
CA VAL A 61 15.32 -1.52 -0.64
C VAL A 61 15.86 -2.79 0.04
N ILE A 62 15.08 -3.87 0.02
CA ILE A 62 15.41 -5.12 0.73
C ILE A 62 15.94 -6.22 -0.20
N THR A 63 16.57 -5.85 -1.31
CA THR A 63 17.07 -6.80 -2.32
C THR A 63 18.12 -7.79 -1.80
N ASP A 64 18.82 -7.47 -0.72
CA ASP A 64 19.81 -8.34 -0.07
C ASP A 64 19.17 -9.47 0.78
N ARG A 65 17.88 -9.38 1.05
CA ARG A 65 17.09 -10.44 1.70
C ARG A 65 15.93 -10.78 0.78
N PRO A 66 16.04 -11.83 -0.03
CA PRO A 66 14.98 -12.15 -0.95
C PRO A 66 13.71 -12.54 -0.19
N VAL A 67 12.78 -11.60 -0.10
CA VAL A 67 11.38 -11.99 -0.05
C VAL A 67 11.12 -12.61 -1.41
N PRO A 68 10.52 -13.81 -1.49
CA PRO A 68 10.27 -14.43 -2.79
C PRO A 68 9.56 -13.45 -3.71
N ALA A 69 10.16 -13.15 -4.87
CA ALA A 69 9.60 -12.18 -5.82
C ALA A 69 8.13 -12.48 -6.15
N ALA A 70 7.79 -13.78 -6.20
CA ALA A 70 6.42 -14.23 -6.44
C ALA A 70 5.44 -13.74 -5.36
N LEU A 71 5.84 -13.75 -4.08
CA LEU A 71 4.98 -13.27 -2.98
C LEU A 71 4.77 -11.76 -3.03
N LEU A 72 5.81 -11.01 -3.41
CA LEU A 72 5.70 -9.56 -3.56
C LEU A 72 4.79 -9.19 -4.73
N THR A 73 4.94 -9.86 -5.86
CA THR A 73 4.07 -9.67 -7.03
C THR A 73 2.61 -9.97 -6.68
N GLU A 74 2.38 -11.06 -5.95
CA GLU A 74 1.04 -11.44 -5.49
C GLU A 74 0.46 -10.38 -4.54
N ALA A 75 1.25 -9.89 -3.59
CA ALA A 75 0.83 -8.88 -2.63
C ALA A 75 0.48 -7.56 -3.32
N VAL A 76 1.32 -7.08 -4.24
CA VAL A 76 1.06 -5.85 -5.00
C VAL A 76 -0.23 -5.98 -5.81
N GLY A 77 -0.43 -7.11 -6.49
CA GLY A 77 -1.65 -7.39 -7.24
C GLY A 77 -2.90 -7.40 -6.35
N ALA A 78 -2.83 -8.05 -5.18
CA ALA A 78 -3.94 -8.11 -4.24
C ALA A 78 -4.28 -6.72 -3.69
N ILE A 79 -3.28 -5.92 -3.34
CA ILE A 79 -3.46 -4.55 -2.83
C ILE A 79 -4.09 -3.66 -3.91
N HIS A 80 -3.60 -3.75 -5.15
CA HIS A 80 -4.17 -3.01 -6.28
C HIS A 80 -5.65 -3.36 -6.45
N GLN A 81 -6.01 -4.64 -6.43
CA GLN A 81 -7.39 -5.10 -6.54
C GLN A 81 -8.27 -4.58 -5.39
N LEU A 82 -7.76 -4.58 -4.16
CA LEU A 82 -8.48 -3.98 -3.04
C LEU A 82 -8.79 -2.51 -3.29
N MET A 83 -7.80 -1.74 -3.73
CA MET A 83 -7.95 -0.31 -4.00
C MET A 83 -8.96 -0.05 -5.13
N VAL A 84 -8.88 -0.81 -6.22
CA VAL A 84 -9.79 -0.67 -7.36
C VAL A 84 -11.22 -0.99 -6.94
N THR A 85 -11.42 -2.06 -6.18
CA THR A 85 -12.76 -2.50 -5.74
C THR A 85 -13.38 -1.52 -4.74
N VAL A 86 -12.59 -1.03 -3.79
CA VAL A 86 -13.06 -0.02 -2.81
C VAL A 86 -13.43 1.28 -3.52
N GLY A 87 -12.66 1.68 -4.50
CA GLY A 87 -12.95 2.84 -5.32
C GLY A 87 -12.35 4.15 -4.82
N PRO A 88 -12.63 5.26 -5.53
CA PRO A 88 -11.97 6.56 -5.28
C PRO A 88 -12.31 7.19 -3.93
N GLY A 89 -13.35 6.73 -3.24
CA GLY A 89 -13.66 7.17 -1.88
C GLY A 89 -12.57 6.84 -0.86
N ALA A 90 -11.69 5.88 -1.16
CA ALA A 90 -10.57 5.51 -0.30
C ALA A 90 -9.35 6.43 -0.46
N ASP A 91 -9.32 7.31 -1.44
CA ASP A 91 -8.12 8.09 -1.79
C ASP A 91 -7.57 8.91 -0.61
N GLY A 92 -8.43 9.62 0.11
CA GLY A 92 -8.02 10.42 1.26
C GLY A 92 -7.38 9.59 2.37
N LEU A 93 -7.93 8.41 2.64
CA LEU A 93 -7.38 7.49 3.64
C LEU A 93 -6.03 6.94 3.22
N ILE A 94 -5.88 6.58 1.94
CA ILE A 94 -4.62 6.09 1.39
C ILE A 94 -3.55 7.17 1.48
N LEU A 95 -3.84 8.39 1.02
CA LEU A 95 -2.89 9.51 1.08
C LEU A 95 -2.47 9.84 2.51
N SER A 96 -3.41 9.87 3.46
CA SER A 96 -3.10 10.12 4.86
C SER A 96 -2.16 9.06 5.43
N SER A 97 -2.40 7.80 5.09
CA SER A 97 -1.53 6.68 5.49
C SER A 97 -0.13 6.83 4.88
N ARG A 98 -0.03 7.19 3.60
CA ARG A 98 1.26 7.42 2.93
C ARG A 98 2.07 8.53 3.61
N GLN A 99 1.41 9.62 3.99
CA GLN A 99 2.06 10.74 4.68
C GLN A 99 2.60 10.32 6.05
N ARG A 100 1.81 9.58 6.82
CA ARG A 100 2.26 9.05 8.12
C ARG A 100 3.42 8.07 7.95
N LEU A 101 3.33 7.18 6.97
CA LEU A 101 4.39 6.21 6.67
C LEU A 101 5.70 6.90 6.32
N LEU A 102 5.67 7.90 5.44
CA LEU A 102 6.86 8.68 5.08
C LEU A 102 7.47 9.38 6.28
N ALA A 103 6.65 9.97 7.16
CA ALA A 103 7.14 10.62 8.37
C ALA A 103 7.85 9.63 9.30
N LEU A 104 7.29 8.43 9.48
CA LEU A 104 7.87 7.38 10.31
C LEU A 104 9.17 6.85 9.72
N ILE A 105 9.22 6.64 8.41
CA ILE A 105 10.43 6.20 7.71
C ILE A 105 11.52 7.27 7.82
N ARG A 106 11.17 8.54 7.62
CA ARG A 106 12.11 9.66 7.75
C ARG A 106 12.69 9.75 9.16
N ALA A 107 11.88 9.47 10.17
CA ALA A 107 12.31 9.44 11.57
C ALA A 107 13.13 8.19 11.93
N GLY A 108 13.23 7.22 11.04
CA GLY A 108 13.90 5.94 11.32
C GLY A 108 13.10 5.03 12.25
N ASP A 109 11.80 5.27 12.42
CA ASP A 109 10.92 4.48 13.29
C ASP A 109 10.38 3.25 12.54
N ALA A 110 11.19 2.19 12.52
CA ALA A 110 10.86 0.96 11.80
C ALA A 110 9.62 0.25 12.37
N ASP A 111 9.47 0.22 13.68
CA ASP A 111 8.32 -0.41 14.33
C ASP A 111 7.04 0.40 14.07
N GLY A 112 7.13 1.73 14.13
CA GLY A 112 6.02 2.62 13.79
C GLY A 112 5.61 2.50 12.33
N ALA A 113 6.57 2.44 11.41
CA ALA A 113 6.31 2.25 9.98
C ALA A 113 5.60 0.91 9.72
N ALA A 114 6.06 -0.17 10.35
CA ALA A 114 5.44 -1.48 10.26
C ALA A 114 4.00 -1.47 10.78
N ALA A 115 3.77 -0.84 11.94
CA ALA A 115 2.43 -0.72 12.52
C ALA A 115 1.48 0.09 11.62
N GLU A 116 1.97 1.17 10.99
CA GLU A 116 1.17 1.97 10.05
C GLU A 116 0.81 1.17 8.81
N MET A 117 1.74 0.38 8.27
CA MET A 117 1.48 -0.49 7.14
C MET A 117 0.40 -1.52 7.48
N GLU A 118 0.48 -2.16 8.63
CA GLU A 118 -0.54 -3.12 9.07
C GLU A 118 -1.91 -2.48 9.18
N ARG A 119 -1.99 -1.32 9.85
CA ARG A 119 -3.25 -0.58 10.00
C ARG A 119 -3.84 -0.21 8.64
N HIS A 120 -3.02 0.25 7.71
CA HIS A 120 -3.43 0.62 6.36
C HIS A 120 -4.04 -0.56 5.61
N LEU A 121 -3.33 -1.69 5.58
CA LEU A 121 -3.78 -2.87 4.83
C LEU A 121 -5.03 -3.51 5.46
N ARG A 122 -5.11 -3.57 6.77
CA ARG A 122 -6.31 -4.04 7.46
C ARG A 122 -7.50 -3.11 7.25
N GLY A 123 -7.25 -1.80 7.22
CA GLY A 123 -8.28 -0.80 6.92
C GLY A 123 -8.83 -0.93 5.51
N LEU A 124 -7.96 -1.13 4.50
CA LEU A 124 -8.37 -1.38 3.12
C LEU A 124 -9.19 -2.67 3.01
N HIS A 125 -8.76 -3.73 3.68
CA HIS A 125 -9.47 -5.00 3.66
C HIS A 125 -10.85 -4.87 4.31
N PHE A 126 -10.95 -4.13 5.41
CA PHE A 126 -12.22 -3.85 6.05
C PHE A 126 -13.17 -3.08 5.12
N MET A 127 -12.68 -2.02 4.46
CA MET A 127 -13.48 -1.27 3.48
C MET A 127 -13.94 -2.15 2.33
N TRP A 128 -13.06 -3.02 1.83
CA TRP A 128 -13.42 -3.97 0.78
C TRP A 128 -14.55 -4.91 1.22
N ARG A 129 -14.52 -5.41 2.45
CA ARG A 129 -15.62 -6.24 2.98
C ARG A 129 -16.93 -5.47 3.04
N LEU A 130 -16.88 -4.19 3.46
CA LEU A 130 -18.07 -3.35 3.50
C LEU A 130 -18.67 -3.15 2.11
N VAL A 131 -17.85 -2.89 1.12
CA VAL A 131 -18.30 -2.75 -0.28
C VAL A 131 -18.91 -4.05 -0.77
N ARG A 132 -18.28 -5.19 -0.51
CA ARG A 132 -18.82 -6.51 -0.91
C ARG A 132 -20.15 -6.83 -0.24
N SER A 133 -20.31 -6.54 1.04
CA SER A 133 -21.54 -6.84 1.77
C SER A 133 -22.69 -5.90 1.43
N SER A 134 -22.41 -4.73 0.85
CA SER A 134 -23.43 -3.77 0.42
C SER A 134 -24.00 -4.07 -0.97
N VAL A 135 -23.40 -5.01 -1.73
CA VAL A 135 -23.97 -5.46 -3.01
C VAL A 135 -25.19 -6.31 -2.71
N PRO A 136 -26.41 -5.91 -3.17
CA PRO A 136 -27.62 -6.67 -2.89
C PRO A 136 -27.53 -8.09 -3.47
N ARG A 137 -27.76 -9.09 -2.62
CA ARG A 137 -27.93 -10.47 -3.06
C ARG A 137 -29.18 -10.53 -3.94
N GLY A 138 -29.04 -10.96 -5.19
CA GLY A 138 -30.14 -11.07 -6.12
C GLY A 138 -30.02 -10.21 -7.38
N ILE A 139 -29.01 -9.33 -7.45
CA ILE A 139 -28.62 -8.63 -8.68
C ILE A 139 -27.52 -9.39 -9.42
N ALA A 140 -27.02 -10.48 -8.87
CA ALA A 140 -26.15 -11.39 -9.59
C ALA A 140 -26.99 -12.16 -10.63
N VAL A 141 -27.03 -11.61 -11.79
CA VAL A 141 -27.59 -12.29 -12.96
C VAL A 141 -26.46 -12.80 -13.81
#